data_76c72b0d231609e1b20d9fdb1a13552c
#
_entry.id   76c72b0d231609e1b20d9fdb1a13552c
#
_cell.length_a   1.000
_cell.length_b   1.000
_cell.length_c   1.000
_cell.angle_alpha   90.00
_cell.angle_beta   90.00
_cell.angle_gamma   90.00
#
_symmetry.space_group_name_H-M   'P 1'
#
loop_
_entity.id
_entity.type
_entity.pdbx_description
1 polymer ?
#
loop_
_entity_poly.entity_id
_entity_poly.type
_entity_poly.pdbx_seq_one_letter_code
_entity_poly.pdbx_strand_id
1 'polypeptide(L)'
;MKKIAMLTAAMMMLGASSVLAAPINQMAEPETAVGVGTKESYIEHKITNKATIGYQYADRDEYGDHKDAYLQYDVVGSEVKLIGGYRWTDGKDNAFGGVALSTPRVMGFDAYASYVAGKDFNETQVGINKNLLLNVDLNANYHNFKPDHGHHENGVGAGITVKF
;
A
#
# COMPACT_ATOMS: atom_id res chain seq x y z
N MET A 1 22.95 15.23 -2.85
CA MET A 1 22.26 16.23 -2.01
C MET A 1 21.01 16.84 -2.67
N LYS A 2 21.02 17.25 -3.95
CA LYS A 2 19.82 17.82 -4.62
C LYS A 2 18.63 16.84 -4.75
N LYS A 3 18.89 15.53 -4.88
CA LYS A 3 17.83 14.49 -4.99
C LYS A 3 17.10 14.24 -3.66
N ILE A 4 17.79 14.37 -2.53
CA ILE A 4 17.21 14.22 -1.19
C ILE A 4 16.32 15.43 -0.86
N ALA A 5 16.75 16.64 -1.24
CA ALA A 5 15.98 17.86 -1.03
C ALA A 5 14.67 17.90 -1.84
N MET A 6 14.62 17.29 -3.03
CA MET A 6 13.39 17.14 -3.81
C MET A 6 12.41 16.17 -3.15
N LEU A 7 12.89 15.07 -2.57
CA LEU A 7 12.05 14.11 -1.85
C LEU A 7 11.43 14.75 -0.61
N THR A 8 12.21 15.55 0.13
CA THR A 8 11.74 16.25 1.34
C THR A 8 10.70 17.34 1.01
N ALA A 9 10.86 18.05 -0.12
CA ALA A 9 9.90 19.07 -0.56
C ALA A 9 8.56 18.47 -1.04
N ALA A 10 8.58 17.30 -1.65
CA ALA A 10 7.37 16.59 -2.06
C ALA A 10 6.55 16.10 -0.86
N MET A 11 7.19 15.74 0.26
CA MET A 11 6.50 15.32 1.49
C MET A 11 5.71 16.43 2.19
N MET A 12 6.02 17.70 1.94
CA MET A 12 5.36 18.82 2.64
C MET A 12 4.07 19.31 1.96
N MET A 13 3.71 18.81 0.78
CA MET A 13 2.54 19.30 0.03
C MET A 13 1.28 18.42 0.15
N LEU A 14 1.32 17.32 0.89
CA LEU A 14 0.19 16.38 0.99
C LEU A 14 -0.62 16.61 2.28
N GLY A 15 -1.18 17.79 2.44
CA GLY A 15 -2.11 18.09 3.51
C GLY A 15 -3.56 17.77 3.12
N ALA A 16 -3.91 16.51 3.00
CA ALA A 16 -5.30 16.09 2.85
C ALA A 16 -5.54 14.81 3.67
N SER A 17 -6.59 14.85 4.45
CA SER A 17 -6.99 13.82 5.40
C SER A 17 -7.53 12.57 4.69
N SER A 18 -6.83 11.46 4.72
CA SER A 18 -7.41 10.10 4.63
C SER A 18 -6.34 9.01 4.77
N VAL A 19 -6.73 7.94 5.38
CA VAL A 19 -5.92 6.77 5.72
C VAL A 19 -5.79 5.85 4.53
N LEU A 20 -4.63 5.22 4.35
CA LEU A 20 -4.34 4.37 3.20
C LEU A 20 -3.63 3.09 3.58
N ALA A 21 -3.94 2.00 2.87
CA ALA A 21 -3.10 0.82 2.81
C ALA A 21 -2.01 1.02 1.75
N ALA A 22 -0.87 0.34 1.91
CA ALA A 22 0.20 0.38 0.91
C ALA A 22 -0.33 0.03 -0.49
N PRO A 23 0.05 0.75 -1.54
CA PRO A 23 -0.35 0.43 -2.90
C PRO A 23 0.18 -0.94 -3.31
N ILE A 24 -0.49 -1.58 -4.26
CA ILE A 24 0.03 -2.80 -4.85
C ILE A 24 1.12 -2.44 -5.86
N ASN A 25 2.36 -2.79 -5.53
CA ASN A 25 3.52 -2.49 -6.34
C ASN A 25 3.84 -3.64 -7.30
N GLN A 26 4.18 -3.29 -8.56
CA GLN A 26 4.85 -4.21 -9.46
C GLN A 26 6.35 -4.12 -9.23
N MET A 27 6.97 -5.21 -8.84
CA MET A 27 8.37 -5.29 -8.45
C MET A 27 9.06 -6.45 -9.16
N ALA A 28 10.31 -6.23 -9.56
CA ALA A 28 11.21 -7.28 -10.02
C ALA A 28 11.93 -7.94 -8.84
N GLU A 29 12.53 -9.11 -9.06
CA GLU A 29 13.39 -9.78 -8.07
C GLU A 29 14.87 -9.42 -8.30
N PRO A 30 15.64 -9.12 -7.28
CA PRO A 30 15.29 -8.70 -5.92
C PRO A 30 15.15 -7.16 -5.87
N GLU A 31 13.98 -6.67 -5.66
CA GLU A 31 13.72 -5.22 -5.61
C GLU A 31 13.13 -4.85 -4.26
N THR A 32 13.52 -3.70 -3.75
CA THR A 32 12.96 -3.10 -2.54
C THR A 32 12.18 -1.85 -2.92
N ALA A 33 10.96 -1.72 -2.44
CA ALA A 33 10.14 -0.52 -2.56
C ALA A 33 10.00 0.15 -1.20
N VAL A 34 10.22 1.44 -1.16
CA VAL A 34 9.92 2.29 0.00
C VAL A 34 8.95 3.36 -0.45
N GLY A 35 7.84 3.47 0.23
CA GLY A 35 6.79 4.42 -0.09
C GLY A 35 6.39 5.27 1.10
N VAL A 36 5.98 6.49 0.79
CA VAL A 36 5.35 7.41 1.72
C VAL A 36 4.15 8.05 1.04
N GLY A 37 3.05 8.10 1.74
CA GLY A 37 1.81 8.69 1.27
C GLY A 37 1.22 9.64 2.29
N THR A 38 -0.04 10.02 2.06
CA THR A 38 -0.73 11.04 2.84
C THR A 38 -0.81 10.70 4.34
N LYS A 39 -0.96 9.43 4.69
CA LYS A 39 -0.99 8.94 6.10
C LYS A 39 -0.38 7.57 6.23
N GLU A 40 0.45 7.19 5.30
CA GLU A 40 1.07 5.88 5.27
C GLU A 40 2.56 5.96 5.00
N SER A 41 3.27 4.97 5.48
CA SER A 41 4.62 4.66 5.06
C SER A 41 4.79 3.15 5.02
N TYR A 42 5.56 2.66 4.07
CA TYR A 42 5.77 1.23 3.92
C TYR A 42 7.13 0.91 3.32
N ILE A 43 7.54 -0.31 3.55
CA ILE A 43 8.66 -0.95 2.89
C ILE A 43 8.24 -2.33 2.43
N GLU A 44 8.57 -2.67 1.20
CA GLU A 44 8.36 -3.99 0.61
C GLU A 44 9.67 -4.51 0.03
N HIS A 45 9.86 -5.82 0.09
CA HIS A 45 10.99 -6.49 -0.55
C HIS A 45 10.54 -7.75 -1.26
N LYS A 46 10.84 -7.84 -2.56
CA LYS A 46 10.56 -9.02 -3.37
C LYS A 46 11.65 -10.05 -3.18
N ILE A 47 11.35 -11.07 -2.38
CA ILE A 47 12.31 -12.12 -1.98
C ILE A 47 12.45 -13.24 -3.01
N THR A 48 11.43 -13.46 -3.82
CA THR A 48 11.46 -14.39 -4.95
C THR A 48 10.63 -13.83 -6.10
N ASN A 49 10.67 -14.44 -7.28
CA ASN A 49 9.83 -14.06 -8.42
C ASN A 49 8.32 -14.05 -8.11
N LYS A 50 7.89 -14.66 -7.00
CA LYS A 50 6.48 -14.75 -6.59
C LYS A 50 6.16 -14.18 -5.22
N ALA A 51 7.15 -13.99 -4.37
CA ALA A 51 6.90 -13.63 -2.97
C ALA A 51 7.48 -12.26 -2.63
N THR A 52 6.64 -11.41 -2.05
CA THR A 52 7.01 -10.08 -1.53
C THR A 52 6.63 -10.01 -0.06
N ILE A 53 7.56 -9.64 0.79
CA ILE A 53 7.28 -9.30 2.19
C ILE A 53 7.16 -7.80 2.33
N GLY A 54 6.30 -7.35 3.24
CA GLY A 54 6.10 -5.94 3.47
C GLY A 54 5.81 -5.62 4.93
N TYR A 55 6.09 -4.38 5.26
CA TYR A 55 5.70 -3.76 6.51
C TYR A 55 5.16 -2.38 6.22
N GLN A 56 4.02 -2.04 6.81
CA GLN A 56 3.44 -0.70 6.69
C GLN A 56 3.04 -0.15 8.04
N TYR A 57 3.06 1.16 8.11
CA TYR A 57 2.44 1.98 9.15
C TYR A 57 1.39 2.86 8.50
N ALA A 58 0.21 2.92 9.08
CA ALA A 58 -0.84 3.82 8.64
C ALA A 58 -1.50 4.51 9.84
N ASP A 59 -1.68 5.80 9.70
CA ASP A 59 -2.34 6.68 10.67
C ASP A 59 -3.82 6.80 10.28
N ARG A 60 -4.74 6.40 11.18
CA ARG A 60 -6.20 6.49 10.98
C ARG A 60 -6.80 7.49 11.96
N ASP A 61 -7.64 8.38 11.44
CA ASP A 61 -8.24 9.44 12.25
C ASP A 61 -9.22 8.90 13.31
N GLU A 62 -10.03 7.89 12.94
CA GLU A 62 -11.09 7.40 13.84
C GLU A 62 -10.69 6.13 14.60
N TYR A 63 -9.81 5.30 14.06
CA TYR A 63 -9.49 3.98 14.60
C TYR A 63 -8.06 3.84 15.12
N GLY A 64 -7.32 4.95 15.14
CA GLY A 64 -5.92 4.98 15.61
C GLY A 64 -4.94 4.34 14.62
N ASP A 65 -3.69 4.45 14.96
CA ASP A 65 -2.59 3.95 14.14
C ASP A 65 -2.58 2.42 14.05
N HIS A 66 -2.20 1.90 12.91
CA HIS A 66 -1.94 0.47 12.79
C HIS A 66 -0.64 0.18 12.07
N LYS A 67 -0.10 -0.99 12.36
CA LYS A 67 1.12 -1.53 11.76
C LYS A 67 0.79 -2.91 11.20
N ASP A 68 1.15 -3.14 9.95
CA ASP A 68 0.94 -4.44 9.31
C ASP A 68 2.28 -5.03 8.89
N ALA A 69 2.49 -6.32 9.18
CA ALA A 69 3.48 -7.12 8.48
C ALA A 69 2.74 -8.11 7.60
N TYR A 70 3.14 -8.23 6.34
CA TYR A 70 2.41 -9.03 5.37
C TYR A 70 3.32 -9.72 4.35
N LEU A 71 2.76 -10.75 3.75
CA LEU A 71 3.30 -11.47 2.60
C LEU A 71 2.30 -11.30 1.44
N GLN A 72 2.81 -10.98 0.26
CA GLN A 72 2.07 -11.08 -0.99
C GLN A 72 2.66 -12.23 -1.81
N TYR A 73 1.81 -13.04 -2.43
CA TYR A 73 2.21 -14.16 -3.26
C TYR A 73 1.54 -14.07 -4.63
N ASP A 74 2.35 -13.98 -5.68
CA ASP A 74 1.90 -13.89 -7.07
C ASP A 74 1.38 -15.26 -7.54
N VAL A 75 0.08 -15.36 -7.84
CA VAL A 75 -0.59 -16.60 -8.26
C VAL A 75 -0.62 -16.73 -9.77
N VAL A 76 -1.03 -15.67 -10.45
CA VAL A 76 -1.10 -15.61 -11.92
C VAL A 76 -0.34 -14.39 -12.40
N GLY A 77 0.85 -14.60 -12.92
CA GLY A 77 1.74 -13.50 -13.25
C GLY A 77 1.99 -12.59 -12.05
N SER A 78 2.11 -11.30 -12.29
CA SER A 78 2.11 -10.26 -11.25
C SER A 78 0.73 -9.63 -11.05
N GLU A 79 -0.28 -10.07 -11.83
CA GLU A 79 -1.60 -9.46 -11.89
C GLU A 79 -2.53 -9.94 -10.77
N VAL A 80 -2.35 -11.17 -10.29
CA VAL A 80 -3.18 -11.73 -9.21
C VAL A 80 -2.30 -12.13 -8.05
N LYS A 81 -2.54 -11.54 -6.88
CA LYS A 81 -1.79 -11.79 -5.64
C LYS A 81 -2.71 -12.27 -4.53
N LEU A 82 -2.22 -13.21 -3.74
CA LEU A 82 -2.76 -13.49 -2.41
C LEU A 82 -2.01 -12.64 -1.40
N ILE A 83 -2.72 -12.15 -0.39
CA ILE A 83 -2.16 -11.35 0.71
C ILE A 83 -2.47 -12.06 2.02
N GLY A 84 -1.49 -12.17 2.89
CA GLY A 84 -1.67 -12.67 4.25
C GLY A 84 -0.79 -11.88 5.20
N GLY A 85 -1.31 -11.52 6.36
CA GLY A 85 -0.55 -10.70 7.28
C GLY A 85 -1.11 -10.63 8.69
N TYR A 86 -0.47 -9.79 9.46
CA TYR A 86 -0.84 -9.53 10.84
C TYR A 86 -0.83 -8.02 11.08
N ARG A 87 -1.90 -7.52 11.69
CA ARG A 87 -2.14 -6.11 12.01
C ARG A 87 -2.08 -5.90 13.51
N TRP A 88 -1.28 -4.95 13.93
CA TRP A 88 -1.22 -4.45 15.30
C TRP A 88 -1.92 -3.09 15.36
N THR A 89 -2.86 -2.96 16.29
CA THR A 89 -3.56 -1.71 16.59
C THR A 89 -3.55 -1.47 18.09
N ASP A 90 -3.83 -0.26 18.53
CA ASP A 90 -3.97 0.04 19.96
C ASP A 90 -5.20 -0.68 20.54
N GLY A 91 -4.98 -1.91 21.03
CA GLY A 91 -5.96 -2.70 21.78
C GLY A 91 -6.54 -3.92 21.06
N LYS A 92 -6.27 -4.13 19.77
CA LYS A 92 -6.72 -5.34 19.04
C LYS A 92 -5.74 -5.71 17.93
N ASP A 93 -5.20 -6.90 18.03
CA ASP A 93 -4.35 -7.47 17.01
C ASP A 93 -5.14 -8.48 16.17
N ASN A 94 -4.95 -8.46 14.86
CA ASN A 94 -5.69 -9.31 13.93
C ASN A 94 -4.78 -9.92 12.87
N ALA A 95 -4.91 -11.21 12.65
CA ALA A 95 -4.49 -11.81 11.40
C ALA A 95 -5.48 -11.44 10.29
N PHE A 96 -4.98 -11.21 9.09
CA PHE A 96 -5.81 -10.93 7.92
C PHE A 96 -5.35 -11.70 6.70
N GLY A 97 -6.27 -11.86 5.76
CA GLY A 97 -6.01 -12.43 4.46
C GLY A 97 -6.78 -11.68 3.38
N GLY A 98 -6.32 -11.81 2.14
CA GLY A 98 -6.96 -11.09 1.05
C GLY A 98 -6.38 -11.40 -0.31
N VAL A 99 -6.84 -10.64 -1.28
CA VAL A 99 -6.43 -10.74 -2.68
C VAL A 99 -6.17 -9.36 -3.24
N ALA A 100 -5.26 -9.29 -4.21
CA ALA A 100 -5.09 -8.11 -5.02
C ALA A 100 -5.05 -8.46 -6.51
N LEU A 101 -5.55 -7.52 -7.29
CA LEU A 101 -5.51 -7.55 -8.75
C LEU A 101 -4.78 -6.32 -9.23
N SER A 102 -3.93 -6.47 -10.24
CA SER A 102 -3.28 -5.35 -10.93
C SER A 102 -3.30 -5.55 -12.43
N THR A 103 -3.29 -4.45 -13.16
CA THR A 103 -3.14 -4.49 -14.62
C THR A 103 -1.68 -4.51 -15.01
N PRO A 104 -1.32 -5.04 -16.18
CA PRO A 104 0.00 -4.78 -16.74
C PRO A 104 0.25 -3.28 -16.86
N ARG A 105 1.52 -2.88 -16.73
CA ARG A 105 1.92 -1.48 -16.89
C ARG A 105 1.92 -1.07 -18.35
N VAL A 106 1.10 -0.08 -18.71
CA VAL A 106 0.99 0.46 -20.07
C VAL A 106 1.28 1.96 -20.04
N MET A 107 2.23 2.42 -20.85
CA MET A 107 2.66 3.83 -20.88
C MET A 107 3.06 4.41 -19.51
N GLY A 108 3.59 3.55 -18.64
CA GLY A 108 3.99 3.91 -17.29
C GLY A 108 2.83 3.95 -16.27
N PHE A 109 1.61 3.58 -16.65
CA PHE A 109 0.47 3.47 -15.74
C PHE A 109 0.12 2.00 -15.48
N ASP A 110 -0.21 1.68 -14.26
CA ASP A 110 -0.89 0.46 -13.86
C ASP A 110 -1.98 0.78 -12.83
N ALA A 111 -3.07 0.06 -12.91
CA ALA A 111 -4.17 0.14 -11.95
C ALA A 111 -4.19 -1.10 -11.07
N TYR A 112 -4.71 -0.97 -9.85
CA TYR A 112 -4.87 -2.09 -8.94
C TYR A 112 -6.15 -1.98 -8.12
N ALA A 113 -6.58 -3.13 -7.62
CA ALA A 113 -7.62 -3.25 -6.60
C ALA A 113 -7.18 -4.32 -5.60
N SER A 114 -7.45 -4.11 -4.32
CA SER A 114 -7.21 -5.09 -3.28
C SER A 114 -8.39 -5.18 -2.32
N TYR A 115 -8.55 -6.36 -1.74
CA TYR A 115 -9.49 -6.63 -0.67
C TYR A 115 -8.80 -7.48 0.38
N VAL A 116 -8.79 -7.02 1.61
CA VAL A 116 -8.29 -7.76 2.76
C VAL A 116 -9.36 -7.82 3.84
N ALA A 117 -9.41 -8.93 4.58
CA ALA A 117 -10.32 -9.13 5.69
C ALA A 117 -9.61 -9.79 6.85
N GLY A 118 -9.82 -9.27 8.04
CA GLY A 118 -9.45 -9.85 9.33
C GLY A 118 -10.70 -10.26 10.11
N LYS A 119 -10.51 -10.63 11.38
CA LYS A 119 -11.62 -11.01 12.24
C LYS A 119 -12.60 -9.86 12.51
N ASP A 120 -12.07 -8.64 12.69
CA ASP A 120 -12.85 -7.49 13.14
C ASP A 120 -12.91 -6.36 12.09
N PHE A 121 -12.48 -6.62 10.85
CA PHE A 121 -12.49 -5.61 9.78
C PHE A 121 -12.43 -6.22 8.38
N ASN A 122 -12.85 -5.44 7.40
CA ASN A 122 -12.47 -5.59 6.01
C ASN A 122 -12.07 -4.25 5.40
N GLU A 123 -11.20 -4.32 4.38
CA GLU A 123 -10.66 -3.14 3.73
C GLU A 123 -10.57 -3.38 2.23
N THR A 124 -11.05 -2.42 1.46
CA THR A 124 -10.97 -2.42 0.00
C THR A 124 -10.18 -1.20 -0.45
N GLN A 125 -9.27 -1.39 -1.37
CA GLN A 125 -8.51 -0.31 -1.98
C GLN A 125 -8.55 -0.44 -3.49
N VAL A 126 -8.64 0.69 -4.19
CA VAL A 126 -8.45 0.79 -5.63
C VAL A 126 -7.52 1.96 -5.93
N GLY A 127 -6.63 1.80 -6.88
CA GLY A 127 -5.68 2.86 -7.17
C GLY A 127 -5.01 2.73 -8.52
N ILE A 128 -4.23 3.75 -8.82
CA ILE A 128 -3.37 3.82 -10.01
C ILE A 128 -1.96 4.20 -9.59
N ASN A 129 -0.98 3.58 -10.23
CA ASN A 129 0.41 3.97 -10.15
C ASN A 129 0.84 4.60 -11.47
N LYS A 130 1.65 5.64 -11.39
CA LYS A 130 2.30 6.28 -12.53
C LYS A 130 3.81 6.25 -12.34
N ASN A 131 4.51 5.53 -13.17
CA ASN A 131 5.96 5.60 -13.21
C ASN A 131 6.41 6.93 -13.83
N LEU A 132 7.17 7.70 -13.06
CA LEU A 132 7.73 8.99 -13.49
C LEU A 132 9.14 8.84 -14.05
N LEU A 133 9.95 8.02 -13.38
CA LEU A 133 11.35 7.74 -13.70
C LEU A 133 11.56 6.23 -13.46
N LEU A 134 12.69 5.72 -13.88
CA LEU A 134 13.00 4.27 -13.83
C LEU A 134 12.62 3.57 -12.52
N ASN A 135 12.71 4.28 -11.40
CA ASN A 135 12.50 3.72 -10.08
C ASN A 135 11.61 4.57 -9.15
N VAL A 136 10.87 5.54 -9.69
CA VAL A 136 9.96 6.40 -8.92
C VAL A 136 8.55 6.29 -9.48
N ASP A 137 7.63 5.84 -8.65
CA ASP A 137 6.21 5.76 -8.96
C ASP A 137 5.43 6.79 -8.11
N LEU A 138 4.48 7.49 -8.73
CA LEU A 138 3.40 8.18 -8.02
C LEU A 138 2.23 7.24 -7.88
N ASN A 139 1.55 7.31 -6.74
CA ASN A 139 0.32 6.57 -6.48
C ASN A 139 -0.82 7.53 -6.18
N ALA A 140 -2.00 7.21 -6.68
CA ALA A 140 -3.27 7.80 -6.23
C ALA A 140 -4.26 6.66 -6.00
N ASN A 141 -4.96 6.68 -4.87
CA ASN A 141 -5.88 5.61 -4.53
C ASN A 141 -7.11 6.10 -3.76
N TYR A 142 -8.11 5.26 -3.73
CA TYR A 142 -9.28 5.33 -2.87
C TYR A 142 -9.33 4.06 -2.02
N HIS A 143 -9.59 4.20 -0.74
CA HIS A 143 -9.78 3.09 0.17
C HIS A 143 -11.11 3.20 0.92
N ASN A 144 -11.59 2.06 1.37
CA ASN A 144 -12.73 1.92 2.25
C ASN A 144 -12.39 0.88 3.31
N PHE A 145 -12.35 1.34 4.55
CA PHE A 145 -12.16 0.50 5.74
C PHE A 145 -13.49 0.33 6.45
N LYS A 146 -13.84 -0.91 6.73
CA LYS A 146 -15.08 -1.28 7.40
C LYS A 146 -14.75 -2.15 8.60
N PRO A 147 -14.80 -1.60 9.83
CA PRO A 147 -14.76 -2.41 11.04
C PRO A 147 -16.10 -3.13 11.22
N ASP A 148 -16.10 -4.25 11.95
CA ASP A 148 -17.33 -4.97 12.29
C ASP A 148 -18.25 -4.13 13.17
N HIS A 149 -17.67 -3.25 13.98
CA HIS A 149 -18.41 -2.33 14.86
C HIS A 149 -17.86 -0.92 14.67
N GLY A 150 -18.71 0.00 14.22
CA GLY A 150 -18.34 1.41 13.98
C GLY A 150 -18.76 1.92 12.61
N HIS A 151 -18.31 3.11 12.29
CA HIS A 151 -18.58 3.75 11.00
C HIS A 151 -17.54 3.32 9.96
N HIS A 152 -17.91 3.37 8.69
CA HIS A 152 -16.96 3.15 7.60
C HIS A 152 -16.05 4.36 7.48
N GLU A 153 -14.76 4.13 7.42
CA GLU A 153 -13.78 5.15 7.08
C GLU A 153 -13.35 4.98 5.63
N ASN A 154 -13.51 6.02 4.84
CA ASN A 154 -13.11 6.00 3.44
C ASN A 154 -12.41 7.30 3.06
N GLY A 155 -11.58 7.24 2.04
CA GLY A 155 -10.87 8.43 1.60
C GLY A 155 -10.02 8.20 0.36
N VAL A 156 -9.49 9.31 -0.13
CA VAL A 156 -8.54 9.35 -1.24
C VAL A 156 -7.14 9.67 -0.71
N GLY A 157 -6.15 9.11 -1.34
CA GLY A 157 -4.78 9.39 -1.00
C GLY A 157 -3.85 9.42 -2.19
N ALA A 158 -2.68 9.95 -1.91
CA ALA A 158 -1.60 10.02 -2.87
C ALA A 158 -0.27 9.71 -2.17
N GLY A 159 0.65 9.13 -2.91
CA GLY A 159 1.96 8.74 -2.38
C GLY A 159 3.04 8.69 -3.45
N ILE A 160 4.25 8.52 -2.98
CA ILE A 160 5.45 8.31 -3.80
C ILE A 160 6.13 7.03 -3.34
N THR A 161 6.50 6.21 -4.30
CA THR A 161 7.27 4.98 -4.09
C THR A 161 8.61 5.09 -4.80
N VAL A 162 9.67 4.74 -4.12
CA VAL A 162 11.02 4.60 -4.70
C VAL A 162 11.41 3.13 -4.65
N LYS A 163 11.87 2.59 -5.78
CA LYS A 163 12.33 1.20 -5.93
C LYS A 163 13.83 1.16 -6.16
N PHE A 164 14.52 0.16 -5.60
CA PHE A 164 15.98 -0.01 -5.75
C PHE A 164 16.41 -1.46 -5.48
#